data_98bd109a76cbeb3343937bea1ab9394d
#
_entry.id   98bd109a76cbeb3343937bea1ab9394d
#
_cell.length_a   1.000
_cell.length_b   1.000
_cell.length_c   1.000
_cell.angle_alpha   90.00
_cell.angle_beta   90.00
_cell.angle_gamma   90.00
#
_symmetry.space_group_name_H-M   'P 1'
#
loop_
_entity.id
_entity.type
_entity.pdbx_description
1 polymer ?
#
loop_
_entity_poly.entity_id
_entity_poly.type
_entity_poly.pdbx_seq_one_letter_code
_entity_poly.pdbx_strand_id
1 'polypeptide(L)'
;MSNDAETKENVREDVYNEELLDKLLDENDIDQFRDEFLSMHNYEQSEYFEDTDDNKRQKIFEFLSPKEVANFFDQLDIDDEDYEDLFDKINATYASHVLEEMSYDNSVDILNELSKSKVASLLTLMDKDEANEIKALLHYEEDTAGGIMTTEYISLKTTTPVKEALMHVKEQAPDAETIYVIFAVNGAGQLVGVLSLRDLIVAENDSYIEDVMSERVISVNVADDQENVAQVMSCLLYTSWRCRRIERGF
;
A
#
# COMPACT_ATOMS: atom_id res chain seq x y z
N MET A 1 0.86 21.68 -38.64
CA MET A 1 1.52 20.68 -37.83
C MET A 1 2.59 21.40 -36.98
N SER A 2 2.21 21.97 -35.87
CA SER A 2 3.11 22.63 -34.89
C SER A 2 2.20 23.32 -33.87
N ASN A 3 1.62 22.60 -32.92
CA ASN A 3 0.93 23.18 -31.73
C ASN A 3 0.64 22.19 -30.63
N ASP A 4 1.15 20.94 -30.74
CA ASP A 4 0.85 19.90 -29.70
C ASP A 4 2.00 19.65 -28.70
N ALA A 5 3.11 20.37 -28.83
CA ALA A 5 4.27 20.22 -27.93
C ALA A 5 4.30 21.26 -26.80
N GLU A 6 3.62 22.41 -26.94
CA GLU A 6 3.63 23.47 -25.91
C GLU A 6 2.56 23.31 -24.81
N THR A 7 1.67 22.32 -24.93
CA THR A 7 0.56 22.16 -23.97
C THR A 7 0.88 21.20 -22.83
N LYS A 8 2.04 20.53 -22.85
CA LYS A 8 2.46 19.60 -21.77
C LYS A 8 3.38 20.22 -20.72
N GLU A 9 3.95 21.39 -21.00
CA GLU A 9 4.85 22.07 -20.06
C GLU A 9 4.15 23.03 -19.08
N ASN A 10 2.85 23.29 -19.26
CA ASN A 10 2.12 24.31 -18.48
C ASN A 10 1.12 23.73 -17.45
N VAL A 11 1.23 22.46 -17.05
CA VAL A 11 0.41 21.85 -15.98
C VAL A 11 1.23 21.51 -14.74
N ARG A 12 2.54 21.78 -14.74
CA ARG A 12 3.44 21.53 -13.62
C ARG A 12 3.80 22.78 -12.78
N GLU A 13 3.02 23.86 -12.88
CA GLU A 13 3.23 25.04 -12.02
C GLU A 13 2.47 24.85 -10.69
N ASP A 14 3.21 24.74 -9.60
CA ASP A 14 2.86 24.99 -8.19
C ASP A 14 2.24 23.85 -7.37
N VAL A 15 2.80 22.64 -7.41
CA VAL A 15 2.35 21.61 -6.46
C VAL A 15 3.16 21.67 -5.16
N TYR A 16 4.47 21.89 -5.21
CA TYR A 16 5.34 22.14 -4.04
C TYR A 16 6.54 23.04 -4.40
N ASN A 17 7.16 23.63 -3.40
CA ASN A 17 8.29 24.55 -3.61
C ASN A 17 9.63 23.81 -3.45
N GLU A 18 10.11 23.21 -4.54
CA GLU A 18 11.38 22.48 -4.61
C GLU A 18 12.58 23.34 -4.14
N GLU A 19 12.66 24.60 -4.59
CA GLU A 19 13.76 25.51 -4.21
C GLU A 19 13.79 25.78 -2.70
N LEU A 20 12.63 25.81 -2.05
CA LEU A 20 12.52 25.96 -0.61
C LEU A 20 13.01 24.69 0.12
N LEU A 21 12.55 23.51 -0.30
CA LEU A 21 12.95 22.23 0.29
C LEU A 21 14.46 22.02 0.17
N ASP A 22 15.02 22.27 -1.01
CA ASP A 22 16.45 22.21 -1.29
C ASP A 22 17.26 23.13 -0.36
N LYS A 23 16.79 24.35 -0.21
CA LYS A 23 17.42 25.33 0.69
C LYS A 23 17.38 24.88 2.14
N LEU A 24 16.25 24.34 2.60
CA LEU A 24 16.09 23.85 3.98
C LEU A 24 17.00 22.64 4.27
N LEU A 25 17.17 21.73 3.30
CA LEU A 25 18.13 20.63 3.37
C LEU A 25 19.57 21.18 3.45
N ASP A 26 19.93 22.17 2.63
CA ASP A 26 21.28 22.75 2.62
C ASP A 26 21.61 23.48 3.92
N GLU A 27 20.63 24.20 4.49
CA GLU A 27 20.75 24.92 5.76
C GLU A 27 20.64 23.99 6.99
N ASN A 28 20.30 22.69 6.81
CA ASN A 28 19.97 21.71 7.84
C ASN A 28 18.89 22.21 8.80
N ASP A 29 17.88 22.89 8.28
CA ASP A 29 16.69 23.31 9.05
C ASP A 29 15.67 22.17 9.10
N ILE A 30 15.90 21.23 10.04
CA ILE A 30 15.13 19.98 10.17
C ILE A 30 13.65 20.28 10.43
N ASP A 31 13.37 21.21 11.34
CA ASP A 31 11.97 21.46 11.76
C ASP A 31 11.15 22.04 10.61
N GLN A 32 11.68 23.04 9.90
CA GLN A 32 10.99 23.65 8.76
C GLN A 32 10.90 22.68 7.57
N PHE A 33 11.98 21.91 7.29
CA PHE A 33 11.93 20.89 6.25
C PHE A 33 10.81 19.87 6.51
N ARG A 34 10.74 19.35 7.73
CA ARG A 34 9.69 18.38 8.11
C ARG A 34 8.29 18.97 7.97
N ASP A 35 8.08 20.19 8.44
CA ASP A 35 6.78 20.86 8.36
C ASP A 35 6.33 21.03 6.90
N GLU A 36 7.22 21.49 6.01
CA GLU A 36 6.91 21.67 4.59
C GLU A 36 6.75 20.33 3.86
N PHE A 37 7.73 19.42 4.00
CA PHE A 37 7.74 18.14 3.29
C PHE A 37 6.57 17.24 3.70
N LEU A 38 6.28 17.12 5.00
CA LEU A 38 5.18 16.28 5.49
C LEU A 38 3.78 16.91 5.26
N SER A 39 3.71 18.18 4.87
CA SER A 39 2.45 18.80 4.44
C SER A 39 2.06 18.44 3.01
N MET A 40 3.01 17.95 2.21
CA MET A 40 2.80 17.51 0.83
C MET A 40 2.05 16.18 0.79
N HIS A 41 1.41 15.88 -0.35
CA HIS A 41 0.86 14.56 -0.59
C HIS A 41 1.99 13.53 -0.79
N ASN A 42 1.79 12.27 -0.37
CA ASN A 42 2.82 11.22 -0.47
C ASN A 42 3.41 11.07 -1.88
N TYR A 43 2.57 11.20 -2.91
CA TYR A 43 3.00 11.21 -4.31
C TYR A 43 3.96 12.36 -4.65
N GLU A 44 3.73 13.55 -4.12
CA GLU A 44 4.61 14.71 -4.33
C GLU A 44 5.93 14.54 -3.56
N GLN A 45 5.87 13.89 -2.40
CA GLN A 45 7.06 13.55 -1.62
C GLN A 45 7.94 12.54 -2.38
N SER A 46 7.33 11.52 -3.02
CA SER A 46 8.06 10.55 -3.84
C SER A 46 8.69 11.22 -5.07
N GLU A 47 7.94 12.03 -5.83
CA GLU A 47 8.49 12.77 -6.98
C GLU A 47 9.68 13.65 -6.57
N TYR A 48 9.57 14.41 -5.46
CA TYR A 48 10.69 15.22 -4.97
C TYR A 48 11.89 14.36 -4.59
N PHE A 49 11.66 13.22 -3.93
CA PHE A 49 12.73 12.29 -3.53
C PHE A 49 13.44 11.68 -4.75
N GLU A 50 12.69 11.27 -5.77
CA GLU A 50 13.22 10.72 -7.03
C GLU A 50 14.08 11.74 -7.80
N ASP A 51 13.65 13.00 -7.85
CA ASP A 51 14.38 14.08 -8.53
C ASP A 51 15.60 14.61 -7.73
N THR A 52 15.72 14.22 -6.45
CA THR A 52 16.74 14.73 -5.52
C THR A 52 18.05 13.93 -5.61
N ASP A 53 19.21 14.63 -5.47
CA ASP A 53 20.53 14.00 -5.48
C ASP A 53 20.83 13.17 -4.20
N ASP A 54 21.76 12.21 -4.30
CA ASP A 54 22.14 11.30 -3.22
C ASP A 54 22.48 11.95 -1.89
N ASN A 55 23.15 13.12 -1.90
CA ASN A 55 23.54 13.78 -0.66
C ASN A 55 22.32 14.34 0.07
N LYS A 56 21.36 14.86 -0.67
CA LYS A 56 20.09 15.35 -0.11
C LYS A 56 19.18 14.20 0.30
N ARG A 57 19.13 13.10 -0.47
CA ARG A 57 18.43 11.87 -0.06
C ARG A 57 18.92 11.34 1.29
N GLN A 58 20.25 11.34 1.53
CA GLN A 58 20.79 10.97 2.84
C GLN A 58 20.31 11.89 3.96
N LYS A 59 20.23 13.21 3.73
CA LYS A 59 19.68 14.14 4.71
C LYS A 59 18.18 13.90 4.97
N ILE A 60 17.42 13.55 3.95
CA ILE A 60 16.00 13.18 4.11
C ILE A 60 15.88 11.99 5.06
N PHE A 61 16.70 10.95 4.92
CA PHE A 61 16.72 9.81 5.84
C PHE A 61 17.18 10.19 7.27
N GLU A 62 18.04 11.19 7.41
CA GLU A 62 18.44 11.69 8.74
C GLU A 62 17.35 12.54 9.41
N PHE A 63 16.54 13.25 8.62
CA PHE A 63 15.51 14.16 9.09
C PHE A 63 14.17 13.49 9.38
N LEU A 64 13.86 12.39 8.68
CA LEU A 64 12.60 11.69 8.77
C LEU A 64 12.71 10.38 9.56
N SER A 65 11.62 10.00 10.21
CA SER A 65 11.50 8.68 10.83
C SER A 65 11.23 7.59 9.76
N PRO A 66 11.52 6.30 10.06
CA PRO A 66 11.21 5.20 9.14
C PRO A 66 9.77 5.20 8.65
N LYS A 67 8.80 5.45 9.52
CA LYS A 67 7.38 5.53 9.19
C LYS A 67 7.05 6.65 8.19
N GLU A 68 7.67 7.81 8.35
CA GLU A 68 7.44 8.94 7.44
C GLU A 68 8.04 8.68 6.06
N VAL A 69 9.17 7.97 6.00
CA VAL A 69 9.77 7.52 4.74
C VAL A 69 8.92 6.44 4.08
N ALA A 70 8.46 5.44 4.83
CA ALA A 70 7.60 4.38 4.33
C ALA A 70 6.36 4.92 3.61
N ASN A 71 5.72 5.97 4.16
CA ASN A 71 4.50 6.55 3.58
C ASN A 71 4.66 7.03 2.12
N PHE A 72 5.81 7.57 1.74
CA PHE A 72 6.03 7.99 0.37
C PHE A 72 6.78 6.94 -0.45
N PHE A 73 7.53 6.03 0.19
CA PHE A 73 8.14 4.89 -0.50
C PHE A 73 7.10 3.97 -1.12
N ASP A 74 5.92 3.84 -0.52
CA ASP A 74 4.77 3.14 -1.12
C ASP A 74 4.29 3.74 -2.46
N GLN A 75 4.79 4.92 -2.83
CA GLN A 75 4.44 5.61 -4.08
C GLN A 75 5.61 5.71 -5.07
N LEU A 76 6.81 5.20 -4.70
CA LEU A 76 7.98 5.20 -5.59
C LEU A 76 7.75 4.27 -6.79
N ASP A 77 8.22 4.67 -7.97
CA ASP A 77 8.22 3.81 -9.15
C ASP A 77 9.44 2.89 -9.11
N ILE A 78 9.19 1.60 -8.87
CA ILE A 78 10.24 0.58 -8.68
C ILE A 78 11.11 0.42 -9.95
N ASP A 79 10.53 0.59 -11.13
CA ASP A 79 11.21 0.40 -12.42
C ASP A 79 12.30 1.47 -12.68
N ASP A 80 12.21 2.63 -12.05
CA ASP A 80 13.10 3.77 -12.30
C ASP A 80 14.23 3.93 -11.25
N GLU A 81 14.18 3.21 -10.12
CA GLU A 81 15.17 3.33 -9.04
C GLU A 81 16.13 2.12 -8.96
N ASP A 82 17.41 2.39 -8.70
CA ASP A 82 18.39 1.38 -8.31
C ASP A 82 18.32 1.15 -6.79
N TYR A 83 17.37 0.31 -6.35
CA TYR A 83 17.18 0.00 -4.94
C TYR A 83 18.41 -0.63 -4.27
N GLU A 84 19.21 -1.42 -5.00
CA GLU A 84 20.45 -1.99 -4.44
C GLU A 84 21.44 -0.88 -4.02
N ASP A 85 21.63 0.15 -4.87
CA ASP A 85 22.50 1.28 -4.60
C ASP A 85 21.92 2.19 -3.49
N LEU A 86 20.61 2.45 -3.53
CA LEU A 86 19.90 3.23 -2.51
C LEU A 86 20.03 2.59 -1.12
N PHE A 87 19.75 1.29 -1.02
CA PHE A 87 19.82 0.56 0.24
C PHE A 87 21.26 0.29 0.71
N ASP A 88 22.28 0.43 -0.14
CA ASP A 88 23.69 0.42 0.28
C ASP A 88 24.10 1.72 0.98
N LYS A 89 23.42 2.82 0.69
CA LYS A 89 23.69 4.15 1.26
C LYS A 89 22.97 4.38 2.58
N ILE A 90 21.96 3.58 2.92
CA ILE A 90 21.15 3.70 4.14
C ILE A 90 21.69 2.76 5.23
N ASN A 91 21.57 3.16 6.50
CA ASN A 91 21.83 2.25 7.62
C ASN A 91 20.87 1.05 7.59
N ALA A 92 21.40 -0.17 7.65
CA ALA A 92 20.59 -1.40 7.51
C ALA A 92 19.46 -1.53 8.54
N THR A 93 19.66 -1.05 9.79
CA THR A 93 18.61 -1.04 10.80
C THR A 93 17.50 -0.03 10.48
N TYR A 94 17.88 1.15 9.95
CA TYR A 94 16.91 2.13 9.50
C TYR A 94 16.11 1.61 8.30
N ALA A 95 16.81 1.03 7.32
CA ALA A 95 16.19 0.43 6.13
C ALA A 95 15.22 -0.71 6.48
N SER A 96 15.57 -1.57 7.44
CA SER A 96 14.67 -2.64 7.89
C SER A 96 13.40 -2.08 8.53
N HIS A 97 13.51 -0.99 9.32
CA HIS A 97 12.33 -0.36 9.92
C HIS A 97 11.48 0.40 8.88
N VAL A 98 12.06 0.94 7.79
CA VAL A 98 11.27 1.50 6.69
C VAL A 98 10.43 0.41 6.04
N LEU A 99 11.03 -0.73 5.70
CA LEU A 99 10.33 -1.87 5.10
C LEU A 99 9.26 -2.49 6.03
N GLU A 100 9.43 -2.41 7.35
CA GLU A 100 8.41 -2.84 8.33
C GLU A 100 7.17 -1.94 8.35
N GLU A 101 7.34 -0.64 8.06
CA GLU A 101 6.26 0.35 8.09
C GLU A 101 5.59 0.55 6.72
N MET A 102 6.14 -0.06 5.66
CA MET A 102 5.55 -0.09 4.31
C MET A 102 4.49 -1.18 4.19
N SER A 103 3.64 -1.09 3.16
CA SER A 103 2.78 -2.21 2.76
C SER A 103 3.63 -3.42 2.39
N TYR A 104 3.19 -4.63 2.76
CA TYR A 104 4.00 -5.84 2.60
C TYR A 104 4.28 -6.19 1.14
N ASP A 105 3.34 -5.96 0.23
CA ASP A 105 3.53 -6.14 -1.21
C ASP A 105 4.63 -5.22 -1.75
N ASN A 106 4.57 -3.92 -1.48
CA ASN A 106 5.61 -2.97 -1.89
C ASN A 106 6.98 -3.29 -1.26
N SER A 107 7.00 -3.73 0.02
CA SER A 107 8.24 -4.19 0.66
C SER A 107 8.83 -5.41 -0.02
N VAL A 108 7.99 -6.34 -0.48
CA VAL A 108 8.41 -7.55 -1.21
C VAL A 108 8.96 -7.17 -2.58
N ASP A 109 8.32 -6.25 -3.29
CA ASP A 109 8.79 -5.77 -4.59
C ASP A 109 10.19 -5.16 -4.48
N ILE A 110 10.41 -4.27 -3.52
CA ILE A 110 11.76 -3.73 -3.23
C ILE A 110 12.75 -4.85 -2.89
N LEU A 111 12.36 -5.80 -2.03
CA LEU A 111 13.25 -6.89 -1.61
C LEU A 111 13.62 -7.83 -2.77
N ASN A 112 12.76 -8.01 -3.77
CA ASN A 112 13.06 -8.79 -4.96
C ASN A 112 14.15 -8.16 -5.83
N GLU A 113 14.26 -6.82 -5.84
CA GLU A 113 15.34 -6.09 -6.53
C GLU A 113 16.69 -6.17 -5.79
N LEU A 114 16.70 -6.59 -4.52
CA LEU A 114 17.92 -6.64 -3.72
C LEU A 114 18.63 -7.98 -3.81
N SER A 115 19.95 -7.98 -3.59
CA SER A 115 20.73 -9.22 -3.47
C SER A 115 20.23 -10.08 -2.29
N LYS A 116 20.23 -11.42 -2.47
CA LYS A 116 19.78 -12.38 -1.43
C LYS A 116 20.48 -12.22 -0.10
N SER A 117 21.74 -11.77 -0.10
CA SER A 117 22.50 -11.51 1.13
C SER A 117 21.96 -10.29 1.88
N LYS A 118 21.58 -9.25 1.16
CA LYS A 118 21.00 -8.03 1.71
C LYS A 118 19.61 -8.31 2.26
N VAL A 119 18.76 -8.99 1.50
CA VAL A 119 17.42 -9.44 1.94
C VAL A 119 17.52 -10.21 3.26
N ALA A 120 18.40 -11.23 3.35
CA ALA A 120 18.59 -12.00 4.58
C ALA A 120 19.04 -11.13 5.77
N SER A 121 19.88 -10.13 5.52
CA SER A 121 20.34 -9.19 6.55
C SER A 121 19.20 -8.30 7.03
N LEU A 122 18.42 -7.70 6.14
CA LEU A 122 17.28 -6.83 6.46
C LEU A 122 16.21 -7.60 7.24
N LEU A 123 15.79 -8.77 6.74
CA LEU A 123 14.81 -9.63 7.42
C LEU A 123 15.27 -10.13 8.80
N THR A 124 16.59 -10.13 9.11
CA THR A 124 17.11 -10.48 10.41
C THR A 124 17.01 -9.33 11.41
N LEU A 125 17.01 -8.09 10.90
CA LEU A 125 16.93 -6.87 11.71
C LEU A 125 15.48 -6.45 12.00
N MET A 126 14.53 -6.91 11.18
CA MET A 126 13.10 -6.67 11.35
C MET A 126 12.51 -7.35 12.59
N ASP A 127 11.34 -6.88 13.03
CA ASP A 127 10.51 -7.62 13.96
C ASP A 127 10.17 -9.00 13.41
N LYS A 128 10.02 -9.98 14.29
CA LYS A 128 9.85 -11.38 13.86
C LYS A 128 8.52 -11.64 13.16
N ASP A 129 7.48 -10.96 13.61
CA ASP A 129 6.14 -11.18 13.07
C ASP A 129 6.07 -10.55 11.67
N GLU A 130 6.54 -9.31 11.50
CA GLU A 130 6.68 -8.61 10.22
C GLU A 130 7.57 -9.39 9.22
N ALA A 131 8.76 -9.80 9.67
CA ALA A 131 9.66 -10.60 8.85
C ALA A 131 9.05 -11.94 8.38
N ASN A 132 8.13 -12.53 9.14
CA ASN A 132 7.46 -13.77 8.74
C ASN A 132 6.38 -13.53 7.69
N GLU A 133 5.61 -12.43 7.78
CA GLU A 133 4.62 -12.05 6.76
C GLU A 133 5.33 -11.74 5.44
N ILE A 134 6.35 -10.90 5.44
CA ILE A 134 7.14 -10.58 4.24
C ILE A 134 7.77 -11.85 3.63
N LYS A 135 8.34 -12.75 4.45
CA LYS A 135 8.89 -14.03 3.95
C LYS A 135 7.84 -14.94 3.33
N ALA A 136 6.62 -14.91 3.82
CA ALA A 136 5.54 -15.70 3.25
C ALA A 136 5.18 -15.21 1.84
N LEU A 137 5.22 -13.90 1.61
CA LEU A 137 4.96 -13.29 0.29
C LEU A 137 6.13 -13.50 -0.67
N LEU A 138 7.39 -13.38 -0.23
CA LEU A 138 8.60 -13.61 -1.04
C LEU A 138 8.69 -15.03 -1.66
N HIS A 139 7.79 -15.95 -1.32
CA HIS A 139 7.73 -17.29 -1.93
C HIS A 139 6.93 -17.34 -3.22
N TYR A 140 6.13 -16.33 -3.51
CA TYR A 140 5.35 -16.28 -4.75
C TYR A 140 6.17 -15.71 -5.90
N GLU A 141 5.84 -16.13 -7.13
CA GLU A 141 6.43 -15.53 -8.33
C GLU A 141 5.75 -14.17 -8.60
N GLU A 142 6.53 -13.16 -8.99
CA GLU A 142 6.10 -11.76 -9.14
C GLU A 142 4.88 -11.60 -10.07
N ASP A 143 4.87 -12.31 -11.22
CA ASP A 143 3.79 -12.26 -12.20
C ASP A 143 2.54 -13.07 -11.83
N THR A 144 2.38 -13.49 -10.57
CA THR A 144 1.26 -14.31 -10.12
C THR A 144 0.33 -13.52 -9.18
N ALA A 145 -0.90 -14.03 -8.98
CA ALA A 145 -1.83 -13.49 -8.00
C ALA A 145 -1.22 -13.42 -6.59
N GLY A 146 -0.36 -14.37 -6.25
CA GLY A 146 0.35 -14.39 -4.97
C GLY A 146 1.44 -13.33 -4.86
N GLY A 147 2.11 -12.98 -5.98
CA GLY A 147 3.11 -11.92 -6.02
C GLY A 147 2.53 -10.53 -5.87
N ILE A 148 1.32 -10.30 -6.42
CA ILE A 148 0.66 -8.99 -6.41
C ILE A 148 -0.43 -8.83 -5.33
N MET A 149 -0.56 -9.79 -4.39
CA MET A 149 -1.56 -9.72 -3.33
C MET A 149 -1.00 -9.06 -2.07
N THR A 150 -1.86 -8.36 -1.34
CA THR A 150 -1.59 -7.95 0.04
C THR A 150 -2.16 -8.95 1.05
N THR A 151 -1.56 -9.05 2.23
CA THR A 151 -2.09 -9.75 3.41
C THR A 151 -2.70 -8.80 4.44
N GLU A 152 -2.64 -7.50 4.21
CA GLU A 152 -3.11 -6.42 5.09
C GLU A 152 -4.59 -6.13 4.89
N TYR A 153 -5.43 -7.07 5.19
CA TYR A 153 -6.87 -6.98 5.04
C TYR A 153 -7.63 -7.26 6.34
N ILE A 154 -8.85 -6.72 6.46
CA ILE A 154 -9.72 -6.97 7.60
C ILE A 154 -10.56 -8.24 7.39
N SER A 155 -10.44 -9.20 8.31
CA SER A 155 -11.28 -10.39 8.33
C SER A 155 -12.07 -10.51 9.63
N LEU A 156 -13.34 -10.95 9.49
CA LEU A 156 -14.26 -11.16 10.60
C LEU A 156 -14.85 -12.56 10.55
N LYS A 157 -15.09 -13.17 11.72
CA LYS A 157 -15.82 -14.44 11.78
C LYS A 157 -17.29 -14.22 11.50
N THR A 158 -17.92 -15.13 10.75
CA THR A 158 -19.36 -15.07 10.42
C THR A 158 -20.26 -14.97 11.66
N THR A 159 -19.82 -15.53 12.78
CA THR A 159 -20.54 -15.55 14.06
C THR A 159 -20.30 -14.30 14.92
N THR A 160 -19.56 -13.31 14.43
CA THR A 160 -19.28 -12.07 15.19
C THR A 160 -20.51 -11.15 15.10
N PRO A 161 -21.03 -10.62 16.24
CA PRO A 161 -22.07 -9.59 16.22
C PRO A 161 -21.57 -8.31 15.56
N VAL A 162 -22.43 -7.60 14.81
CA VAL A 162 -22.10 -6.35 14.11
C VAL A 162 -21.46 -5.31 15.03
N LYS A 163 -21.96 -5.18 16.27
CA LYS A 163 -21.41 -4.26 17.25
C LYS A 163 -19.94 -4.56 17.59
N GLU A 164 -19.57 -5.83 17.75
CA GLU A 164 -18.18 -6.25 18.00
C GLU A 164 -17.33 -6.10 16.73
N ALA A 165 -17.90 -6.45 15.58
CA ALA A 165 -17.25 -6.29 14.28
C ALA A 165 -16.80 -4.85 14.03
N LEU A 166 -17.63 -3.85 14.34
CA LEU A 166 -17.26 -2.44 14.22
C LEU A 166 -16.09 -2.03 15.13
N MET A 167 -15.96 -2.68 16.30
CA MET A 167 -14.81 -2.45 17.18
C MET A 167 -13.54 -3.07 16.60
N HIS A 168 -13.62 -4.31 16.11
CA HIS A 168 -12.50 -4.98 15.46
C HIS A 168 -11.99 -4.22 14.22
N VAL A 169 -12.92 -3.72 13.39
CA VAL A 169 -12.55 -2.90 12.22
C VAL A 169 -11.78 -1.64 12.66
N LYS A 170 -12.19 -0.97 13.75
CA LYS A 170 -11.47 0.21 14.25
C LYS A 170 -10.09 -0.12 14.81
N GLU A 171 -9.93 -1.29 15.39
CA GLU A 171 -8.65 -1.76 15.94
C GLU A 171 -7.68 -2.14 14.81
N GLN A 172 -8.17 -2.78 13.74
CA GLN A 172 -7.36 -3.24 12.62
C GLN A 172 -7.19 -2.19 11.50
N ALA A 173 -7.99 -1.13 11.51
CA ALA A 173 -7.96 -0.10 10.45
C ALA A 173 -6.59 0.59 10.24
N PRO A 174 -5.74 0.80 11.26
CA PRO A 174 -4.42 1.38 11.06
C PRO A 174 -3.46 0.50 10.26
N ASP A 175 -3.65 -0.83 10.32
CA ASP A 175 -2.73 -1.82 9.75
C ASP A 175 -3.32 -2.45 8.47
N ALA A 176 -4.49 -2.00 8.01
CA ALA A 176 -5.14 -2.53 6.83
C ALA A 176 -4.96 -1.60 5.64
N GLU A 177 -4.53 -2.11 4.49
CA GLU A 177 -4.42 -1.36 3.25
C GLU A 177 -5.75 -0.71 2.85
N THR A 178 -6.86 -1.40 3.07
CA THR A 178 -8.20 -0.84 2.86
C THR A 178 -9.19 -1.30 3.91
N ILE A 179 -10.06 -0.37 4.36
CA ILE A 179 -11.17 -0.65 5.26
C ILE A 179 -12.53 -0.78 4.54
N TYR A 180 -12.56 -0.54 3.24
CA TYR A 180 -13.84 -0.49 2.49
C TYR A 180 -14.43 -1.88 2.24
N VAL A 181 -13.57 -2.89 2.14
CA VAL A 181 -13.96 -4.30 1.93
C VAL A 181 -13.52 -5.12 3.14
N ILE A 182 -14.42 -5.90 3.69
CA ILE A 182 -14.21 -6.75 4.85
C ILE A 182 -14.52 -8.18 4.45
N PHE A 183 -13.64 -9.11 4.81
CA PHE A 183 -13.78 -10.53 4.46
C PHE A 183 -14.42 -11.29 5.62
N ALA A 184 -15.41 -12.14 5.31
CA ALA A 184 -16.07 -12.99 6.30
C ALA A 184 -15.54 -14.43 6.20
N VAL A 185 -15.03 -14.93 7.34
CA VAL A 185 -14.46 -16.28 7.43
C VAL A 185 -15.28 -17.17 8.37
N ASN A 186 -15.35 -18.47 8.05
CA ASN A 186 -15.99 -19.45 8.93
C ASN A 186 -15.08 -19.86 10.11
N GLY A 187 -15.55 -20.75 10.97
CA GLY A 187 -14.79 -21.25 12.10
C GLY A 187 -13.51 -22.02 11.74
N ALA A 188 -13.32 -22.41 10.48
CA ALA A 188 -12.11 -23.05 9.96
C ALA A 188 -11.15 -22.05 9.28
N GLY A 189 -11.46 -20.74 9.31
CA GLY A 189 -10.65 -19.70 8.65
C GLY A 189 -10.86 -19.61 7.13
N GLN A 190 -11.87 -20.29 6.57
CA GLN A 190 -12.13 -20.24 5.13
C GLN A 190 -12.98 -19.03 4.79
N LEU A 191 -12.67 -18.35 3.71
CA LEU A 191 -13.43 -17.24 3.17
C LEU A 191 -14.81 -17.74 2.68
N VAL A 192 -15.89 -17.19 3.24
CA VAL A 192 -17.27 -17.59 2.93
C VAL A 192 -18.15 -16.41 2.53
N GLY A 193 -17.68 -15.17 2.72
CA GLY A 193 -18.43 -13.99 2.36
C GLY A 193 -17.58 -12.72 2.33
N VAL A 194 -18.16 -11.67 1.80
CA VAL A 194 -17.61 -10.32 1.79
C VAL A 194 -18.69 -9.31 2.16
N LEU A 195 -18.31 -8.23 2.82
CA LEU A 195 -19.20 -7.11 3.12
C LEU A 195 -18.45 -5.79 3.01
N SER A 196 -19.16 -4.71 2.72
CA SER A 196 -18.56 -3.38 2.75
C SER A 196 -18.64 -2.78 4.15
N LEU A 197 -17.71 -1.87 4.47
CA LEU A 197 -17.80 -1.06 5.70
C LEU A 197 -19.16 -0.35 5.80
N ARG A 198 -19.73 0.08 4.66
CA ARG A 198 -21.06 0.70 4.61
C ARG A 198 -22.15 -0.25 5.09
N ASP A 199 -22.14 -1.51 4.61
CA ASP A 199 -23.13 -2.50 5.00
C ASP A 199 -23.05 -2.80 6.50
N LEU A 200 -21.82 -2.87 7.03
CA LEU A 200 -21.56 -3.04 8.46
C LEU A 200 -22.10 -1.86 9.30
N ILE A 201 -21.90 -0.60 8.83
CA ILE A 201 -22.38 0.60 9.54
C ILE A 201 -23.92 0.68 9.55
N VAL A 202 -24.58 0.23 8.49
CA VAL A 202 -26.06 0.33 8.34
C VAL A 202 -26.77 -0.84 9.00
N ALA A 203 -26.08 -1.95 9.26
CA ALA A 203 -26.67 -3.15 9.86
C ALA A 203 -27.11 -2.92 11.33
N GLU A 204 -28.06 -3.73 11.77
CA GLU A 204 -28.52 -3.73 13.16
C GLU A 204 -27.41 -4.28 14.07
N ASN A 205 -27.18 -3.66 15.22
CA ASN A 205 -26.09 -4.01 16.14
C ASN A 205 -26.14 -5.46 16.66
N ASP A 206 -27.33 -6.03 16.73
CA ASP A 206 -27.57 -7.37 17.25
C ASP A 206 -27.56 -8.47 16.15
N SER A 207 -27.41 -8.07 14.87
CA SER A 207 -27.21 -8.99 13.75
C SER A 207 -25.81 -9.57 13.76
N TYR A 208 -25.63 -10.72 13.11
CA TYR A 208 -24.33 -11.37 12.92
C TYR A 208 -23.76 -11.04 11.53
N ILE A 209 -22.47 -11.21 11.36
CA ILE A 209 -21.81 -10.98 10.06
C ILE A 209 -22.42 -11.86 8.97
N GLU A 210 -22.81 -13.12 9.27
CA GLU A 210 -23.47 -14.01 8.32
C GLU A 210 -24.81 -13.50 7.79
N ASP A 211 -25.51 -12.65 8.55
CA ASP A 211 -26.79 -12.04 8.14
C ASP A 211 -26.60 -10.84 7.20
N VAL A 212 -25.40 -10.24 7.18
CA VAL A 212 -25.11 -8.99 6.47
C VAL A 212 -24.20 -9.20 5.26
N MET A 213 -23.35 -10.23 5.30
CA MET A 213 -22.37 -10.52 4.25
C MET A 213 -23.04 -10.97 2.94
N SER A 214 -22.35 -10.75 1.84
CA SER A 214 -22.64 -11.38 0.57
C SER A 214 -21.87 -12.70 0.45
N GLU A 215 -22.55 -13.80 0.25
CA GLU A 215 -21.93 -15.13 0.02
C GLU A 215 -21.31 -15.24 -1.39
N ARG A 216 -21.53 -14.25 -2.26
CA ARG A 216 -21.00 -14.25 -3.63
C ARG A 216 -19.55 -13.83 -3.65
N VAL A 217 -18.66 -14.73 -3.29
CA VAL A 217 -17.21 -14.53 -3.33
C VAL A 217 -16.67 -14.96 -4.69
N ILE A 218 -15.78 -14.16 -5.26
CA ILE A 218 -15.00 -14.53 -6.43
C ILE A 218 -13.55 -14.58 -5.98
N SER A 219 -12.88 -15.68 -6.26
CA SER A 219 -11.50 -15.94 -5.88
C SER A 219 -10.70 -16.46 -7.06
N VAL A 220 -9.41 -16.24 -7.02
CA VAL A 220 -8.40 -16.78 -7.94
C VAL A 220 -7.40 -17.62 -7.14
N ASN A 221 -6.61 -18.45 -7.81
CA ASN A 221 -5.54 -19.19 -7.16
C ASN A 221 -4.29 -18.31 -7.08
N VAL A 222 -3.51 -18.42 -6.01
CA VAL A 222 -2.25 -17.67 -5.83
C VAL A 222 -1.23 -17.91 -6.94
N ALA A 223 -1.30 -19.02 -7.66
CA ALA A 223 -0.45 -19.36 -8.80
C ALA A 223 -1.05 -18.91 -10.16
N ASP A 224 -2.21 -18.25 -10.16
CA ASP A 224 -2.79 -17.73 -11.40
C ASP A 224 -1.96 -16.52 -11.86
N ASP A 225 -1.75 -16.44 -13.17
CA ASP A 225 -1.05 -15.34 -13.82
C ASP A 225 -1.78 -14.00 -13.63
N GLN A 226 -1.04 -12.92 -13.39
CA GLN A 226 -1.57 -11.59 -13.13
C GLN A 226 -2.48 -11.07 -14.26
N GLU A 227 -2.22 -11.40 -15.54
CA GLU A 227 -3.10 -11.01 -16.65
C GLU A 227 -4.48 -11.67 -16.54
N ASN A 228 -4.54 -12.94 -16.10
CA ASN A 228 -5.79 -13.64 -15.82
C ASN A 228 -6.54 -13.00 -14.66
N VAL A 229 -5.84 -12.62 -13.60
CA VAL A 229 -6.41 -11.89 -12.47
C VAL A 229 -7.02 -10.57 -12.93
N ALA A 230 -6.27 -9.78 -13.72
CA ALA A 230 -6.75 -8.53 -14.30
C ALA A 230 -8.01 -8.70 -15.16
N GLN A 231 -8.11 -9.81 -15.93
CA GLN A 231 -9.30 -10.13 -16.71
C GLN A 231 -10.51 -10.42 -15.81
N VAL A 232 -10.34 -11.19 -14.74
CA VAL A 232 -11.40 -11.47 -13.75
C VAL A 232 -11.88 -10.16 -13.11
N MET A 233 -10.96 -9.30 -12.67
CA MET A 233 -11.27 -7.98 -12.08
C MET A 233 -12.01 -7.08 -13.07
N SER A 234 -11.57 -7.01 -14.33
CA SER A 234 -12.21 -6.21 -15.39
C SER A 234 -13.65 -6.67 -15.67
N CYS A 235 -13.89 -7.99 -15.68
CA CYS A 235 -15.23 -8.54 -15.83
C CYS A 235 -16.15 -8.15 -14.65
N LEU A 236 -15.61 -8.12 -13.43
CA LEU A 236 -16.35 -7.72 -12.23
C LEU A 236 -16.73 -6.24 -12.25
N LEU A 237 -15.81 -5.37 -12.60
CA LEU A 237 -16.06 -3.93 -12.75
C LEU A 237 -17.13 -3.67 -13.80
N TYR A 238 -17.06 -4.34 -14.95
CA TYR A 238 -18.05 -4.19 -16.04
C TYR A 238 -19.46 -4.67 -15.60
N THR A 239 -19.58 -5.79 -14.88
CA THR A 239 -20.86 -6.30 -14.39
C THR A 239 -21.45 -5.39 -13.31
N SER A 240 -20.63 -4.84 -12.41
CA SER A 240 -21.08 -3.91 -11.36
C SER A 240 -21.58 -2.59 -11.93
N TRP A 241 -20.99 -2.09 -13.03
CA TRP A 241 -21.46 -0.91 -13.76
C TRP A 241 -22.78 -1.16 -14.48
N ARG A 242 -22.98 -2.35 -15.02
CA ARG A 242 -24.22 -2.72 -15.72
C ARG A 242 -25.40 -2.88 -14.75
N CYS A 243 -25.18 -3.44 -13.59
CA CYS A 243 -26.20 -3.52 -12.54
C CYS A 243 -26.66 -2.14 -12.05
N ARG A 244 -25.73 -1.18 -11.83
CA ARG A 244 -26.09 0.20 -11.44
C ARG A 244 -26.90 0.95 -12.52
N ARG A 245 -26.79 0.57 -13.80
CA ARG A 245 -27.54 1.20 -14.89
C ARG A 245 -28.97 0.66 -14.98
N ILE A 246 -29.21 -0.57 -14.51
CA ILE A 246 -30.54 -1.19 -14.48
C ILE A 246 -31.38 -0.66 -13.30
N GLU A 247 -30.78 -0.39 -12.16
CA GLU A 247 -31.45 0.15 -10.98
C GLU A 247 -31.88 1.63 -11.09
N ARG A 248 -31.39 2.38 -12.07
CA ARG A 248 -31.77 3.77 -12.34
C ARG A 248 -32.80 3.93 -13.46
N GLY A 249 -33.41 2.87 -13.90
CA GLY A 249 -34.37 2.83 -15.01
C GLY A 249 -35.83 2.67 -14.57
N PHE A 250 -36.22 3.26 -13.44
CA PHE A 250 -37.65 3.52 -13.10
C PHE A 250 -37.78 4.87 -12.41
#